data_0ad68b9fb744ca14356004f1f27292ed
#
_entry.id   0ad68b9fb744ca14356004f1f27292ed
#
_cell.length_a   1.000
_cell.length_b   1.000
_cell.length_c   1.000
_cell.angle_alpha   90.00
_cell.angle_beta   90.00
_cell.angle_gamma   90.00
#
_symmetry.space_group_name_H-M   'P 1'
#
loop_
_entity.id
_entity.type
_entity.pdbx_description
1 polymer ?
#
loop_
_entity_poly.entity_id
_entity_poly.type
_entity_poly.pdbx_seq_one_letter_code
_entity_poly.pdbx_strand_id
1 'polypeptide(L)'
;MERLWLANIAPGTSDDELKELFKKYAPDLECVEIQHEEGTGVRPAALVSFTHKSLDSLGKLALRLNGLYWKERRLSCSTTIAPG
;
A
#
# COMPACT_ATOMS: atom_id res chain seq x y z
N MET A 1 -7.17 -13.25 -4.97
CA MET A 1 -6.46 -12.11 -5.57
C MET A 1 -5.53 -11.49 -4.53
N GLU A 2 -4.30 -11.27 -4.91
CA GLU A 2 -3.32 -10.70 -4.00
C GLU A 2 -3.48 -9.18 -3.89
N ARG A 3 -3.37 -8.65 -2.69
CA ARG A 3 -3.47 -7.22 -2.41
C ARG A 3 -2.30 -6.77 -1.57
N LEU A 4 -2.10 -5.45 -1.52
CA LEU A 4 -1.06 -4.85 -0.71
C LEU A 4 -1.67 -4.36 0.60
N TRP A 5 -1.07 -4.76 1.71
CA TRP A 5 -1.43 -4.25 3.03
C TRP A 5 -0.37 -3.23 3.46
N LEU A 6 -0.78 -1.98 3.62
CA LEU A 6 0.11 -0.89 4.01
C LEU A 6 -0.36 -0.36 5.35
N ALA A 7 0.52 -0.43 6.34
CA ALA A 7 0.19 -0.05 7.70
C ALA A 7 1.11 1.05 8.22
N ASN A 8 0.71 1.64 9.33
CA ASN A 8 1.40 2.76 9.97
C ASN A 8 1.47 4.00 9.07
N ILE A 9 0.38 4.24 8.37
CA ILE A 9 0.24 5.42 7.51
C ILE A 9 -0.04 6.63 8.41
N ALA A 10 0.43 7.81 8.02
CA ALA A 10 0.13 9.02 8.77
C ALA A 10 -1.37 9.31 8.70
N PRO A 11 -2.01 9.69 9.83
CA PRO A 11 -3.41 10.08 9.79
C PRO A 11 -3.66 11.22 8.81
N GLY A 12 -4.80 11.16 8.12
CA GLY A 12 -5.15 12.18 7.13
C GLY A 12 -4.50 12.01 5.78
N THR A 13 -3.77 10.92 5.55
CA THR A 13 -3.18 10.65 4.24
C THR A 13 -4.30 10.38 3.23
N SER A 14 -4.24 11.10 2.11
CA SER A 14 -5.25 10.96 1.07
C SER A 14 -4.92 9.83 0.10
N ASP A 15 -5.93 9.40 -0.65
CA ASP A 15 -5.74 8.41 -1.71
C ASP A 15 -4.76 8.91 -2.77
N ASP A 16 -4.81 10.20 -3.10
CA ASP A 16 -3.91 10.77 -4.08
C ASP A 16 -2.45 10.69 -3.63
N GLU A 17 -2.20 10.94 -2.36
CA GLU A 17 -0.85 10.82 -1.82
C GLU A 17 -0.35 9.38 -1.90
N LEU A 18 -1.22 8.43 -1.59
CA LEU A 18 -0.86 7.01 -1.68
C LEU A 18 -0.61 6.60 -3.13
N LYS A 19 -1.45 7.06 -4.06
CA LYS A 19 -1.26 6.76 -5.47
C LYS A 19 0.06 7.31 -6.00
N GLU A 20 0.45 8.50 -5.58
CA GLU A 20 1.74 9.08 -5.96
C GLU A 20 2.90 8.24 -5.42
N LEU A 21 2.78 7.79 -4.17
CA LEU A 21 3.79 6.93 -3.58
C LEU A 21 3.97 5.64 -4.37
N PHE A 22 2.86 4.98 -4.71
CA PHE A 22 2.91 3.74 -5.47
C PHE A 22 3.49 3.97 -6.87
N LYS A 23 3.11 5.05 -7.52
CA LYS A 23 3.61 5.37 -8.85
C LYS A 23 5.12 5.61 -8.85
N LYS A 24 5.64 6.20 -7.79
CA LYS A 24 7.06 6.45 -7.66
C LYS A 24 7.87 5.15 -7.60
N TYR A 25 7.37 4.16 -6.89
CA TYR A 25 8.10 2.91 -6.65
C TYR A 25 7.69 1.77 -7.57
N ALA A 26 6.53 1.86 -8.19
CA ALA A 26 6.03 0.83 -9.10
C ALA A 26 5.18 1.47 -10.20
N PRO A 27 5.83 2.18 -11.15
CA PRO A 27 5.09 2.87 -12.22
C PRO A 27 4.31 1.93 -13.13
N ASP A 28 4.67 0.64 -13.15
CA ASP A 28 4.00 -0.34 -13.97
C ASP A 28 2.69 -0.86 -13.37
N LEU A 29 2.46 -0.56 -12.10
CA LEU A 29 1.26 -1.00 -11.41
C LEU A 29 0.22 0.11 -11.42
N GLU A 30 -1.02 -0.26 -11.72
CA GLU A 30 -2.13 0.68 -11.67
C GLU A 30 -2.95 0.40 -10.42
N CYS A 31 -3.08 1.40 -9.57
CA CYS A 31 -3.90 1.30 -8.36
C CYS A 31 -5.37 1.35 -8.74
N VAL A 32 -6.10 0.31 -8.39
CA VAL A 32 -7.52 0.18 -8.73
C VAL A 32 -8.40 0.62 -7.58
N GLU A 33 -8.06 0.20 -6.38
CA GLU A 33 -8.90 0.47 -5.21
C GLU A 33 -8.03 0.61 -3.97
N ILE A 34 -8.36 1.60 -3.15
CA ILE A 34 -7.74 1.80 -1.85
C ILE A 34 -8.85 1.73 -0.80
N GLN A 35 -8.75 0.75 0.09
CA GLN A 35 -9.70 0.59 1.18
C GLN A 35 -8.99 0.97 2.47
N HIS A 36 -9.43 2.05 3.08
CA HIS A 36 -8.83 2.52 4.34
C HIS A 36 -9.35 1.72 5.51
N GLU A 37 -8.41 1.31 6.37
CA GLU A 37 -8.69 0.62 7.61
C GLU A 37 -8.17 1.48 8.75
N GLU A 38 -9.04 2.20 9.40
CA GLU A 38 -8.63 3.17 10.42
C GLU A 38 -8.36 2.54 11.79
N GLY A 39 -8.94 1.38 12.04
CA GLY A 39 -8.71 0.67 13.29
C GLY A 39 -8.95 1.53 14.50
N THR A 40 -7.93 1.67 15.34
CA THR A 40 -8.01 2.52 16.54
C THR A 40 -7.74 3.99 16.26
N GLY A 41 -7.46 4.35 15.00
CA GLY A 41 -7.19 5.72 14.60
C GLY A 41 -5.77 6.20 14.82
N VAL A 42 -4.97 5.46 15.57
CA VAL A 42 -3.58 5.85 15.85
C VAL A 42 -2.64 5.37 14.76
N ARG A 43 -2.95 4.23 14.16
CA ARG A 43 -2.12 3.61 13.11
C ARG A 43 -2.99 3.20 11.94
N PRO A 44 -3.41 4.16 11.12
CA PRO A 44 -4.23 3.83 9.95
C PRO A 44 -3.50 2.89 9.01
N ALA A 45 -4.28 2.08 8.32
CA ALA A 45 -3.77 1.15 7.32
C ALA A 45 -4.63 1.23 6.07
N ALA A 46 -4.14 0.64 4.99
CA ALA A 46 -4.89 0.58 3.75
C ALA A 46 -4.69 -0.78 3.09
N LEU A 47 -5.77 -1.31 2.55
CA LEU A 47 -5.75 -2.50 1.72
C LEU A 47 -5.88 -2.04 0.27
N VAL A 48 -4.87 -2.31 -0.54
CA VAL A 48 -4.77 -1.72 -1.87
C VAL A 48 -4.76 -2.80 -2.93
N SER A 49 -5.60 -2.62 -3.94
CA SER A 49 -5.70 -3.51 -5.08
C SER A 49 -5.06 -2.85 -6.30
N PHE A 50 -4.33 -3.65 -7.07
CA PHE A 50 -3.66 -3.17 -8.29
C PHE A 50 -3.99 -4.08 -9.47
N THR A 51 -3.99 -3.48 -10.66
CA THR A 51 -3.88 -4.24 -11.90
C THR A 51 -2.41 -4.43 -12.19
N HIS A 52 -1.97 -5.67 -12.39
CA HIS A 52 -0.56 -5.94 -12.70
C HIS A 52 -0.46 -7.15 -13.60
N LYS A 53 0.61 -7.17 -14.39
CA LYS A 53 0.86 -8.25 -15.34
C LYS A 53 1.65 -9.40 -14.75
N SER A 54 2.25 -9.19 -13.58
CA SER A 54 3.11 -10.17 -12.94
C SER A 54 2.89 -10.15 -11.44
N LEU A 55 2.80 -11.34 -10.83
CA LEU A 55 2.68 -11.46 -9.38
C LEU A 55 3.92 -10.92 -8.66
N ASP A 56 5.08 -10.98 -9.32
CA ASP A 56 6.32 -10.49 -8.73
C ASP A 56 6.32 -8.99 -8.50
N SER A 57 5.58 -8.25 -9.31
CA SER A 57 5.56 -6.79 -9.21
C SER A 57 5.02 -6.32 -7.86
N LEU A 58 3.97 -6.96 -7.38
CA LEU A 58 3.37 -6.59 -6.10
C LEU A 58 4.29 -6.92 -4.93
N GLY A 59 4.93 -8.09 -4.98
CA GLY A 59 5.89 -8.48 -3.96
C GLY A 59 7.08 -7.53 -3.89
N LYS A 60 7.57 -7.09 -5.04
CA LYS A 60 8.66 -6.13 -5.09
C LYS A 60 8.27 -4.78 -4.49
N LEU A 61 7.05 -4.32 -4.79
CA LEU A 61 6.56 -3.09 -4.22
C LEU A 61 6.45 -3.20 -2.70
N ALA A 62 5.93 -4.32 -2.20
CA ALA A 62 5.83 -4.53 -0.76
C ALA A 62 7.20 -4.45 -0.08
N LEU A 63 8.22 -5.08 -0.68
CA LEU A 63 9.56 -5.04 -0.14
C LEU A 63 10.13 -3.62 -0.11
N ARG A 64 9.84 -2.83 -1.13
CA ARG A 64 10.34 -1.45 -1.20
C ARG A 64 9.67 -0.54 -0.21
N LEU A 65 8.39 -0.75 0.07
CA LEU A 65 7.63 0.10 0.98
C LEU A 65 7.77 -0.32 2.44
N ASN A 66 8.08 -1.59 2.68
CA ASN A 66 8.24 -2.08 4.05
C ASN A 66 9.48 -1.45 4.69
N GLY A 67 9.27 -0.70 5.76
CA GLY A 67 10.34 0.00 6.44
C GLY A 67 10.70 1.35 5.83
N LEU A 68 10.00 1.77 4.79
CA LEU A 68 10.22 3.07 4.17
C LEU A 68 9.81 4.19 5.11
N TYR A 69 10.66 5.18 5.25
CA TYR A 69 10.35 6.37 6.05
C TYR A 69 9.58 7.35 5.17
N TRP A 70 8.31 7.58 5.53
CA TRP A 70 7.41 8.42 4.73
C TRP A 70 6.46 9.17 5.63
N LYS A 71 6.38 10.48 5.45
CA LYS A 71 5.56 11.36 6.28
C LYS A 71 5.87 11.19 7.78
N GLU A 72 7.17 11.10 8.09
CA GLU A 72 7.70 10.98 9.46
C GLU A 72 7.34 9.67 10.15
N ARG A 73 7.01 8.63 9.40
CA ARG A 73 6.71 7.30 9.92
C ARG A 73 7.36 6.23 9.09
N ARG A 74 7.69 5.12 9.71
CA ARG A 74 8.15 3.94 8.99
C ARG A 74 6.95 3.11 8.61
N LEU A 75 6.77 2.93 7.32
CA LEU A 75 5.67 2.12 6.81
C LEU A 75 5.91 0.64 7.07
N SER A 76 4.85 -0.10 7.29
CA SER A 76 4.87 -1.56 7.30
C SER A 76 4.07 -2.02 6.10
N CYS A 77 4.67 -2.86 5.27
CA CYS A 77 4.02 -3.26 4.02
C CYS A 77 4.22 -4.74 3.76
N SER A 78 3.16 -5.40 3.37
CA SER A 78 3.19 -6.82 3.01
C SER A 78 2.13 -7.09 1.98
N THR A 79 2.24 -8.25 1.32
CA THR A 79 1.16 -8.72 0.45
C THR A 79 0.22 -9.59 1.26
N THR A 80 -1.04 -9.59 0.87
CA THR A 80 -2.04 -10.45 1.49
C THR A 80 -2.95 -11.02 0.42
N ILE A 81 -3.47 -12.21 0.67
CA ILE A 81 -4.40 -12.85 -0.25
C ILE A 81 -5.80 -12.61 0.29
N ALA A 82 -6.61 -11.88 -0.49
CA ALA A 82 -7.98 -11.63 -0.09
C ALA A 82 -8.79 -12.90 -0.21
N PRO A 83 -9.59 -13.23 0.82
CA PRO A 83 -10.50 -14.39 0.68
C PRO A 83 -11.51 -14.09 -0.43
N GLY A 84 -11.62 -15.00 -1.28
CA GLY A 84 -12.50 -15.23 -2.36
C GLY A 84 -13.30 -14.25 -3.05
#